data_7f3c194f21a32b46e06c9b8dbf369492
#
_entry.id   7f3c194f21a32b46e06c9b8dbf369492
#
_cell.length_a   1.000
_cell.length_b   1.000
_cell.length_c   1.000
_cell.angle_alpha   90.00
_cell.angle_beta   90.00
_cell.angle_gamma   90.00
#
_symmetry.space_group_name_H-M   'P 1'
#
loop_
_entity.id
_entity.type
_entity.pdbx_description
1 polymer ?
#
loop_
_entity_poly.entity_id
_entity_poly.type
_entity_poly.pdbx_seq_one_letter_code
_entity_poly.pdbx_strand_id
1 'polypeptide(L)'
;IPKGLQFINAVKGGNVPKEYIPSVEKGFREAMKTGPLAGYQVDSLKVTLTDGSFHPVDSDALSFELAARMGYKEVAKAAGAVILEPIMKMEVITPEENMGDIVGDINRRRGQVNDMGDRAGAKTIKADVPLSEMFGYVTTLRTLSSGRATSTMEFSHYAETPANISEAVIKKAKGNA
;
A
#
# COMPACT_ATOMS: atom_id res chain seq x y z
N ILE A 1 10.64 2.73 6.03
CA ILE A 1 10.61 1.34 6.53
C ILE A 1 10.91 0.44 5.34
N PRO A 2 11.83 -0.52 5.44
CA PRO A 2 12.14 -1.44 4.34
C PRO A 2 10.90 -2.28 3.96
N LYS A 3 10.78 -2.59 2.68
CA LYS A 3 9.70 -3.44 2.17
C LYS A 3 9.80 -4.86 2.74
N GLY A 4 8.64 -5.48 2.95
CA GLY A 4 8.54 -6.83 3.47
C GLY A 4 8.68 -6.91 4.98
N LEU A 5 9.11 -8.06 5.46
CA LEU A 5 9.32 -8.32 6.88
C LEU A 5 10.78 -8.05 7.27
N GLN A 6 10.97 -7.16 8.24
CA GLN A 6 12.24 -7.03 8.94
C GLN A 6 12.10 -7.73 10.30
N PHE A 7 12.75 -8.88 10.45
CA PHE A 7 12.71 -9.66 11.67
C PHE A 7 14.03 -9.50 12.45
N ILE A 8 13.90 -9.16 13.73
CA ILE A 8 15.04 -8.97 14.64
C ILE A 8 14.91 -9.92 15.81
N ASN A 9 15.93 -10.74 16.02
CA ASN A 9 16.04 -11.58 17.20
C ASN A 9 16.79 -10.81 18.30
N ALA A 10 16.07 -10.46 19.35
CA ALA A 10 16.62 -9.81 20.55
C ALA A 10 16.45 -10.68 21.81
N VAL A 11 16.18 -11.96 21.65
CA VAL A 11 16.03 -12.90 22.76
C VAL A 11 17.35 -13.04 23.53
N LYS A 12 17.26 -12.94 24.85
CA LYS A 12 18.37 -13.15 25.78
C LYS A 12 18.13 -14.40 26.64
N GLY A 13 19.19 -15.04 27.08
CA GLY A 13 19.12 -16.14 28.05
C GLY A 13 18.63 -17.48 27.50
N GLY A 14 18.40 -17.60 26.17
CA GLY A 14 18.00 -18.87 25.57
C GLY A 14 16.56 -19.30 25.87
N ASN A 15 15.69 -18.38 26.29
CA ASN A 15 14.29 -18.67 26.61
C ASN A 15 13.50 -19.17 25.40
N VAL A 16 13.89 -18.74 24.20
CA VAL A 16 13.45 -19.33 22.95
C VAL A 16 14.64 -20.05 22.32
N PRO A 17 14.60 -21.37 22.15
CA PRO A 17 15.67 -22.10 21.49
C PRO A 17 15.94 -21.56 20.08
N LYS A 18 17.22 -21.46 19.73
CA LYS A 18 17.64 -20.89 18.43
C LYS A 18 17.01 -21.58 17.23
N GLU A 19 16.78 -22.88 17.36
CA GLU A 19 16.18 -23.71 16.29
C GLU A 19 14.72 -23.33 15.97
N TYR A 20 14.00 -22.68 16.90
CA TYR A 20 12.60 -22.27 16.72
C TYR A 20 12.42 -20.81 16.34
N ILE A 21 13.47 -20.01 16.35
CA ILE A 21 13.42 -18.62 15.93
C ILE A 21 13.01 -18.48 14.45
N PRO A 22 13.50 -19.30 13.52
CA PRO A 22 13.00 -19.29 12.14
C PRO A 22 11.50 -19.60 12.02
N SER A 23 10.94 -20.40 12.92
CA SER A 23 9.52 -20.72 12.97
C SER A 23 8.67 -19.51 13.35
N VAL A 24 9.16 -18.69 14.29
CA VAL A 24 8.52 -17.42 14.66
C VAL A 24 8.51 -16.47 13.49
N GLU A 25 9.63 -16.28 12.81
CA GLU A 25 9.74 -15.45 11.62
C GLU A 25 8.77 -15.91 10.52
N LYS A 26 8.72 -17.23 10.26
CA LYS A 26 7.79 -17.82 9.30
C LYS A 26 6.33 -17.52 9.64
N GLY A 27 5.97 -17.62 10.92
CA GLY A 27 4.63 -17.31 11.40
C GLY A 27 4.21 -15.87 11.09
N PHE A 28 5.08 -14.90 11.34
CA PHE A 28 4.84 -13.50 10.98
C PHE A 28 4.78 -13.30 9.46
N ARG A 29 5.67 -13.93 8.72
CA ARG A 29 5.72 -13.84 7.25
C ARG A 29 4.42 -14.37 6.61
N GLU A 30 3.89 -15.48 7.10
CA GLU A 30 2.62 -16.02 6.63
C GLU A 30 1.42 -15.17 7.08
N ALA A 31 1.44 -14.69 8.32
CA ALA A 31 0.34 -13.89 8.86
C ALA A 31 0.18 -12.53 8.16
N MET A 32 1.29 -11.90 7.74
CA MET A 32 1.26 -10.59 7.10
C MET A 32 0.71 -10.61 5.67
N LYS A 33 0.41 -11.77 5.11
CA LYS A 33 -0.33 -11.90 3.84
C LYS A 33 -1.75 -11.36 3.96
N THR A 34 -2.28 -11.28 5.16
CA THR A 34 -3.60 -10.72 5.47
C THR A 34 -3.46 -9.59 6.46
N GLY A 35 -3.68 -8.35 6.01
CA GLY A 35 -3.58 -7.16 6.84
C GLY A 35 -4.74 -7.01 7.83
N PRO A 36 -4.54 -6.26 8.93
CA PRO A 36 -5.52 -6.16 10.02
C PRO A 36 -6.70 -5.24 9.72
N LEU A 37 -6.62 -4.37 8.74
CA LEU A 37 -7.64 -3.34 8.45
C LEU A 37 -8.66 -3.82 7.41
N ALA A 38 -8.21 -4.27 6.26
CA ALA A 38 -9.09 -4.63 5.14
C ALA A 38 -8.68 -5.94 4.44
N GLY A 39 -7.77 -6.71 5.04
CA GLY A 39 -7.33 -8.00 4.50
C GLY A 39 -6.25 -7.92 3.42
N TYR A 40 -5.81 -6.74 3.03
CA TYR A 40 -4.72 -6.59 2.08
C TYR A 40 -3.38 -7.01 2.68
N GLN A 41 -2.48 -7.51 1.86
CA GLN A 41 -1.13 -7.86 2.29
C GLN A 41 -0.41 -6.67 2.93
N VAL A 42 0.27 -6.91 4.05
CA VAL A 42 1.14 -5.92 4.68
C VAL A 42 2.45 -5.84 3.91
N ASP A 43 2.81 -4.66 3.44
CA ASP A 43 4.01 -4.44 2.62
C ASP A 43 5.28 -4.19 3.45
N SER A 44 5.13 -3.65 4.66
CA SER A 44 6.26 -3.29 5.53
C SER A 44 5.92 -3.57 6.98
N LEU A 45 6.66 -4.45 7.61
CA LEU A 45 6.51 -4.80 9.02
C LEU A 45 7.88 -5.03 9.64
N LYS A 46 8.12 -4.40 10.80
CA LYS A 46 9.29 -4.68 11.63
C LYS A 46 8.84 -5.41 12.88
N VAL A 47 9.40 -6.59 13.12
CA VAL A 47 9.13 -7.41 14.31
C VAL A 47 10.43 -7.61 15.06
N THR A 48 10.39 -7.34 16.35
CA THR A 48 11.50 -7.65 17.28
C THR A 48 11.02 -8.70 18.26
N LEU A 49 11.59 -9.90 18.19
CA LEU A 49 11.35 -10.95 19.17
C LEU A 49 12.24 -10.70 20.39
N THR A 50 11.63 -10.40 21.53
CA THR A 50 12.35 -10.03 22.76
C THR A 50 12.44 -11.15 23.76
N ASP A 51 11.41 -11.98 23.87
CA ASP A 51 11.33 -13.05 24.85
C ASP A 51 10.27 -14.08 24.43
N GLY A 52 10.25 -15.20 25.13
CA GLY A 52 9.29 -16.28 24.99
C GLY A 52 9.50 -17.35 26.04
N SER A 53 8.65 -18.37 26.02
CA SER A 53 8.78 -19.55 26.88
C SER A 53 8.83 -20.83 26.04
N PHE A 54 9.45 -21.82 26.55
CA PHE A 54 9.64 -23.11 25.91
C PHE A 54 9.42 -24.25 26.92
N HIS A 55 8.63 -25.23 26.50
CA HIS A 55 8.39 -26.46 27.25
C HIS A 55 8.78 -27.68 26.41
N PRO A 56 9.76 -28.49 26.81
CA PRO A 56 10.30 -29.58 25.99
C PRO A 56 9.25 -30.57 25.46
N VAL A 57 8.15 -30.75 26.18
CA VAL A 57 7.09 -31.70 25.82
C VAL A 57 6.05 -31.11 24.85
N ASP A 58 5.75 -29.80 24.98
CA ASP A 58 4.62 -29.16 24.31
C ASP A 58 5.04 -28.15 23.23
N SER A 59 6.32 -27.83 23.17
CA SER A 59 6.83 -26.80 22.24
C SER A 59 7.60 -27.43 21.09
N ASP A 60 7.17 -27.15 19.88
CA ASP A 60 7.80 -27.55 18.64
C ASP A 60 7.78 -26.40 17.61
N ALA A 61 8.32 -26.64 16.43
CA ALA A 61 8.36 -25.64 15.36
C ALA A 61 6.97 -25.11 14.99
N LEU A 62 5.98 -25.99 14.89
CA LEU A 62 4.61 -25.60 14.56
C LEU A 62 3.97 -24.75 15.66
N SER A 63 4.20 -25.07 16.93
CA SER A 63 3.69 -24.29 18.06
C SER A 63 4.23 -22.87 18.06
N PHE A 64 5.50 -22.66 17.76
CA PHE A 64 6.10 -21.34 17.63
C PHE A 64 5.57 -20.56 16.43
N GLU A 65 5.35 -21.23 15.30
CA GLU A 65 4.74 -20.61 14.12
C GLU A 65 3.30 -20.14 14.41
N LEU A 66 2.49 -20.98 15.03
CA LEU A 66 1.11 -20.65 15.42
C LEU A 66 1.05 -19.53 16.47
N ALA A 67 1.94 -19.55 17.45
CA ALA A 67 2.05 -18.49 18.45
C ALA A 67 2.38 -17.13 17.80
N ALA A 68 3.28 -17.13 16.83
CA ALA A 68 3.63 -15.94 16.07
C ALA A 68 2.44 -15.39 15.24
N ARG A 69 1.66 -16.26 14.61
CA ARG A 69 0.43 -15.88 13.88
C ARG A 69 -0.61 -15.27 14.81
N MET A 70 -0.79 -15.85 15.99
CA MET A 70 -1.71 -15.32 17.02
C MET A 70 -1.23 -13.96 17.53
N GLY A 71 0.05 -13.83 17.85
CA GLY A 71 0.66 -12.57 18.26
C GLY A 71 0.49 -11.46 17.21
N TYR A 72 0.68 -11.79 15.93
CA TYR A 72 0.44 -10.85 14.85
C TYR A 72 -0.98 -10.29 14.86
N LYS A 73 -2.00 -11.12 15.02
CA LYS A 73 -3.41 -10.68 15.07
C LYS A 73 -3.68 -9.67 16.19
N GLU A 74 -3.03 -9.85 17.32
CA GLU A 74 -3.20 -8.95 18.47
C GLU A 74 -2.49 -7.61 18.30
N VAL A 75 -1.27 -7.63 17.76
CA VAL A 75 -0.42 -6.43 17.73
C VAL A 75 -0.51 -5.62 16.42
N ALA A 76 -0.95 -6.22 15.32
CA ALA A 76 -0.90 -5.58 14.01
C ALA A 76 -1.71 -4.27 13.93
N LYS A 77 -2.89 -4.22 14.56
CA LYS A 77 -3.69 -2.99 14.64
C LYS A 77 -3.05 -1.95 15.55
N ALA A 78 -2.55 -2.39 16.70
CA ALA A 78 -1.89 -1.52 17.67
C ALA A 78 -0.58 -0.94 17.15
N ALA A 79 0.06 -1.59 16.19
CA ALA A 79 1.28 -1.11 15.55
C ALA A 79 1.08 0.09 14.60
N GLY A 80 -0.17 0.54 14.40
CA GLY A 80 -0.46 1.70 13.57
C GLY A 80 -0.55 1.36 12.08
N ALA A 81 -1.23 0.27 11.73
CA ALA A 81 -1.45 -0.11 10.35
C ALA A 81 -2.25 0.97 9.59
N VAL A 82 -1.87 1.23 8.34
CA VAL A 82 -2.52 2.17 7.44
C VAL A 82 -2.80 1.50 6.10
N ILE A 83 -3.85 1.94 5.42
CA ILE A 83 -4.14 1.52 4.05
C ILE A 83 -3.27 2.32 3.09
N LEU A 84 -2.58 1.62 2.20
CA LEU A 84 -1.83 2.24 1.10
C LEU A 84 -2.62 2.13 -0.20
N GLU A 85 -2.48 3.14 -1.05
CA GLU A 85 -3.03 3.12 -2.40
C GLU A 85 -1.92 3.33 -3.44
N PRO A 86 -2.03 2.69 -4.62
CA PRO A 86 -1.09 2.92 -5.69
C PRO A 86 -1.26 4.32 -6.29
N ILE A 87 -0.15 5.03 -6.40
CA ILE A 87 -0.07 6.32 -7.09
C ILE A 87 0.60 6.12 -8.44
N MET A 88 -0.06 6.60 -9.47
CA MET A 88 0.39 6.52 -10.84
C MET A 88 1.04 7.83 -11.27
N LYS A 89 2.12 7.72 -12.01
CA LYS A 89 2.76 8.83 -12.70
C LYS A 89 2.15 8.96 -14.09
N MET A 90 1.52 10.10 -14.34
CA MET A 90 0.81 10.36 -15.60
C MET A 90 1.44 11.53 -16.35
N GLU A 91 1.51 11.39 -17.66
CA GLU A 91 1.84 12.49 -18.57
C GLU A 91 0.73 12.65 -19.59
N VAL A 92 0.24 13.86 -19.75
CA VAL A 92 -0.76 14.22 -20.75
C VAL A 92 -0.12 15.17 -21.75
N ILE A 93 -0.35 14.92 -23.04
CA ILE A 93 0.02 15.81 -24.13
C ILE A 93 -1.27 16.35 -24.75
N THR A 94 -1.46 17.65 -24.74
CA THR A 94 -2.71 18.31 -25.11
C THR A 94 -2.49 19.63 -25.84
N PRO A 95 -3.43 20.07 -26.72
CA PRO A 95 -3.47 21.46 -27.15
C PRO A 95 -3.62 22.41 -25.94
N GLU A 96 -3.04 23.59 -26.04
CA GLU A 96 -3.08 24.61 -24.98
C GLU A 96 -4.50 24.95 -24.54
N GLU A 97 -5.42 25.06 -25.45
CA GLU A 97 -6.82 25.40 -25.18
C GLU A 97 -7.57 24.42 -24.27
N ASN A 98 -7.10 23.16 -24.19
CA ASN A 98 -7.70 22.12 -23.37
C ASN A 98 -7.00 21.94 -22.01
N MET A 99 -5.86 22.60 -21.80
CA MET A 99 -5.02 22.36 -20.62
C MET A 99 -5.75 22.68 -19.31
N GLY A 100 -6.50 23.79 -19.26
CA GLY A 100 -7.24 24.18 -18.06
C GLY A 100 -8.28 23.14 -17.61
N ASP A 101 -9.06 22.61 -18.55
CA ASP A 101 -10.07 21.59 -18.25
C ASP A 101 -9.45 20.27 -17.81
N ILE A 102 -8.33 19.91 -18.42
CA ILE A 102 -7.59 18.68 -18.08
C ILE A 102 -6.99 18.80 -16.67
N VAL A 103 -6.36 19.92 -16.34
CA VAL A 103 -5.84 20.18 -14.98
C VAL A 103 -6.98 20.17 -13.96
N GLY A 104 -8.11 20.76 -14.26
CA GLY A 104 -9.30 20.73 -13.41
C GLY A 104 -9.81 19.32 -13.13
N ASP A 105 -9.84 18.48 -14.16
CA ASP A 105 -10.24 17.08 -14.03
C ASP A 105 -9.24 16.27 -13.19
N ILE A 106 -7.94 16.45 -13.41
CA ILE A 106 -6.88 15.82 -12.59
C ILE A 106 -7.05 16.19 -11.13
N ASN A 107 -7.31 17.46 -10.82
CA ASN A 107 -7.53 17.92 -9.44
C ASN A 107 -8.78 17.29 -8.81
N ARG A 108 -9.87 17.13 -9.56
CA ARG A 108 -11.07 16.42 -9.07
C ARG A 108 -10.82 14.95 -8.78
N ARG A 109 -9.85 14.34 -9.44
CA ARG A 109 -9.41 12.95 -9.23
C ARG A 109 -8.34 12.81 -8.14
N ARG A 110 -8.22 13.77 -7.26
CA ARG A 110 -7.18 13.82 -6.21
C ARG A 110 -5.74 13.77 -6.77
N GLY A 111 -5.58 14.12 -8.03
CA GLY A 111 -4.28 14.20 -8.66
C GLY A 111 -3.51 15.45 -8.24
N GLN A 112 -2.20 15.37 -8.30
CA GLN A 112 -1.29 16.49 -8.07
C GLN A 112 -0.49 16.75 -9.33
N VAL A 113 -0.66 17.93 -9.91
CA VAL A 113 0.16 18.36 -11.05
C VAL A 113 1.53 18.78 -10.55
N ASN A 114 2.57 18.13 -11.05
CA ASN A 114 3.96 18.37 -10.65
C ASN A 114 4.70 19.28 -11.62
N ASP A 115 4.37 19.21 -12.89
CA ASP A 115 5.07 19.96 -13.93
C ASP A 115 4.15 20.20 -15.14
N MET A 116 4.32 21.32 -15.77
CA MET A 116 3.71 21.68 -17.05
C MET A 116 4.76 22.28 -17.97
N GLY A 117 4.74 21.87 -19.23
CA GLY A 117 5.75 22.30 -20.19
C GLY A 117 5.22 22.36 -21.61
N ASP A 118 6.12 22.65 -22.51
CA ASP A 118 5.87 22.70 -23.96
C ASP A 118 6.64 21.56 -24.65
N ARG A 119 5.98 20.92 -25.62
CA ARG A 119 6.59 19.88 -26.43
C ARG A 119 6.08 19.94 -27.87
N ALA A 120 6.94 20.36 -28.79
CA ALA A 120 6.64 20.38 -30.22
C ALA A 120 5.28 21.03 -30.58
N GLY A 121 4.98 22.19 -29.96
CA GLY A 121 3.75 22.93 -30.20
C GLY A 121 2.53 22.47 -29.42
N ALA A 122 2.68 21.47 -28.57
CA ALA A 122 1.65 21.02 -27.62
C ALA A 122 2.08 21.31 -26.18
N LYS A 123 1.13 21.23 -25.26
CA LYS A 123 1.40 21.33 -23.81
C LYS A 123 1.54 19.95 -23.20
N THR A 124 2.45 19.82 -22.25
CA THR A 124 2.60 18.62 -21.44
C THR A 124 2.19 18.88 -19.99
N ILE A 125 1.51 17.92 -19.38
CA ILE A 125 1.09 17.96 -17.97
C ILE A 125 1.60 16.67 -17.33
N LYS A 126 2.44 16.81 -16.30
CA LYS A 126 2.89 15.68 -15.49
C LYS A 126 2.23 15.73 -14.14
N ALA A 127 1.63 14.62 -13.74
CA ALA A 127 0.87 14.55 -12.49
C ALA A 127 1.04 13.20 -11.81
N ASP A 128 0.90 13.20 -10.50
CA ASP A 128 0.72 12.00 -9.69
C ASP A 128 -0.77 11.84 -9.38
N VAL A 129 -1.33 10.67 -9.69
CA VAL A 129 -2.77 10.40 -9.55
C VAL A 129 -3.00 9.05 -8.87
N PRO A 130 -3.96 8.97 -7.92
CA PRO A 130 -4.32 7.67 -7.36
C PRO A 130 -5.01 6.81 -8.40
N LEU A 131 -4.57 5.56 -8.54
CA LEU A 131 -5.13 4.63 -9.53
C LEU A 131 -6.64 4.45 -9.37
N SER A 132 -7.14 4.44 -8.14
CA SER A 132 -8.57 4.27 -7.85
C SER A 132 -9.47 5.36 -8.46
N GLU A 133 -8.93 6.54 -8.75
CA GLU A 133 -9.65 7.67 -9.34
C GLU A 133 -9.55 7.69 -10.87
N MET A 134 -8.83 6.76 -11.47
CA MET A 134 -8.51 6.81 -12.90
C MET A 134 -9.42 5.97 -13.80
N PHE A 135 -10.42 5.32 -13.23
CA PHE A 135 -11.42 4.59 -14.02
C PHE A 135 -12.20 5.55 -14.91
N GLY A 136 -12.30 5.20 -16.19
CA GLY A 136 -12.97 6.03 -17.19
C GLY A 136 -12.19 7.29 -17.63
N TYR A 137 -10.96 7.47 -17.20
CA TYR A 137 -10.17 8.66 -17.52
C TYR A 137 -9.95 8.85 -19.03
N VAL A 138 -9.66 7.78 -19.75
CA VAL A 138 -9.43 7.85 -21.21
C VAL A 138 -10.66 8.44 -21.93
N THR A 139 -11.85 8.04 -21.54
CA THR A 139 -13.10 8.58 -22.10
C THR A 139 -13.28 10.05 -21.76
N THR A 140 -13.03 10.43 -20.50
CA THR A 140 -13.09 11.83 -20.07
C THR A 140 -12.09 12.69 -20.82
N LEU A 141 -10.85 12.22 -20.97
CA LEU A 141 -9.81 12.95 -21.70
C LEU A 141 -10.20 13.18 -23.17
N ARG A 142 -10.76 12.19 -23.83
CA ARG A 142 -11.29 12.33 -25.20
C ARG A 142 -12.36 13.40 -25.27
N THR A 143 -13.30 13.39 -24.34
CA THR A 143 -14.38 14.38 -24.29
C THR A 143 -13.83 15.79 -24.07
N LEU A 144 -12.93 15.99 -23.14
CA LEU A 144 -12.34 17.29 -22.82
C LEU A 144 -11.49 17.86 -23.95
N SER A 145 -10.88 17.01 -24.75
CA SER A 145 -9.92 17.42 -25.81
C SER A 145 -10.43 17.21 -27.22
N SER A 146 -11.67 16.75 -27.41
CA SER A 146 -12.18 16.32 -28.70
C SER A 146 -11.28 15.31 -29.42
N GLY A 147 -10.72 14.39 -28.62
CA GLY A 147 -9.81 13.34 -29.09
C GLY A 147 -8.38 13.79 -29.41
N ARG A 148 -8.03 15.06 -29.13
CA ARG A 148 -6.71 15.61 -29.46
C ARG A 148 -5.63 15.40 -28.41
N ALA A 149 -5.99 15.09 -27.17
CA ALA A 149 -5.05 14.80 -26.11
C ALA A 149 -4.73 13.30 -26.01
N THR A 150 -3.51 13.00 -25.60
CA THR A 150 -3.05 11.65 -25.30
C THR A 150 -2.49 11.58 -23.88
N SER A 151 -2.56 10.42 -23.27
CA SER A 151 -1.99 10.20 -21.94
C SER A 151 -1.23 8.89 -21.86
N THR A 152 -0.19 8.90 -21.03
CA THR A 152 0.51 7.70 -20.58
C THR A 152 0.49 7.64 -19.05
N MET A 153 0.43 6.46 -18.50
CA MET A 153 0.35 6.25 -17.07
C MET A 153 1.17 5.03 -16.69
N GLU A 154 2.01 5.18 -15.67
CA GLU A 154 2.81 4.09 -15.12
C GLU A 154 2.78 4.12 -13.58
N PHE A 155 2.99 2.97 -12.95
CA PHE A 155 3.09 2.91 -11.50
C PHE A 155 4.29 3.71 -10.99
N SER A 156 4.06 4.52 -9.97
CA SER A 156 5.12 5.29 -9.30
C SER A 156 5.46 4.72 -7.92
N HIS A 157 4.52 4.80 -7.00
CA HIS A 157 4.73 4.39 -5.61
C HIS A 157 3.40 4.13 -4.91
N TYR A 158 3.48 3.58 -3.70
CA TYR A 158 2.35 3.54 -2.76
C TYR A 158 2.40 4.73 -1.83
N ALA A 159 1.23 5.28 -1.51
CA ALA A 159 1.07 6.36 -0.54
C ALA A 159 -0.08 6.05 0.41
N GLU A 160 -0.04 6.63 1.59
CA GLU A 160 -1.12 6.50 2.57
C GLU A 160 -2.41 7.06 2.00
N THR A 161 -3.47 6.28 2.12
CA THR A 161 -4.81 6.67 1.66
C THR A 161 -5.40 7.70 2.62
N PRO A 162 -6.05 8.78 2.14
CA PRO A 162 -6.75 9.72 3.00
C PRO A 162 -7.77 9.02 3.90
N ALA A 163 -7.98 9.55 5.11
CA ALA A 163 -8.78 8.91 6.14
C ALA A 163 -10.20 8.55 5.69
N ASN A 164 -10.89 9.45 4.98
CA ASN A 164 -12.24 9.21 4.47
C ASN A 164 -12.31 8.06 3.45
N ILE A 165 -11.31 7.97 2.58
CA ILE A 165 -11.19 6.88 1.59
C ILE A 165 -10.84 5.57 2.29
N SER A 166 -9.89 5.60 3.22
CA SER A 166 -9.48 4.45 4.03
C SER A 166 -10.65 3.86 4.81
N GLU A 167 -11.44 4.69 5.48
CA GLU A 167 -12.64 4.27 6.22
C GLU A 167 -13.67 3.57 5.32
N ALA A 168 -13.90 4.10 4.12
CA ALA A 168 -14.79 3.49 3.14
C ALA A 168 -14.30 2.11 2.69
N VAL A 169 -13.00 1.97 2.44
CA VAL A 169 -12.38 0.70 2.05
C VAL A 169 -12.50 -0.34 3.17
N ILE A 170 -12.20 0.05 4.41
CA ILE A 170 -12.30 -0.82 5.59
C ILE A 170 -13.75 -1.27 5.80
N LYS A 171 -14.69 -0.35 5.72
CA LYS A 171 -16.11 -0.63 5.87
C LYS A 171 -16.61 -1.62 4.83
N LYS A 172 -16.26 -1.42 3.57
CA LYS A 172 -16.60 -2.34 2.47
C LYS A 172 -16.00 -3.73 2.69
N ALA A 173 -14.75 -3.82 3.13
CA ALA A 173 -14.08 -5.09 3.40
C ALA A 173 -14.76 -5.88 4.54
N LYS A 174 -15.36 -5.17 5.51
CA LYS A 174 -16.14 -5.80 6.61
C LYS A 174 -17.57 -6.19 6.24
N GLY A 175 -17.99 -5.95 5.00
CA GLY A 175 -19.34 -6.25 4.54
C GLY A 175 -20.45 -5.31 5.06
N ASN A 176 -20.06 -4.14 5.56
CA ASN A 176 -20.95 -3.11 6.11
C ASN A 176 -21.20 -1.95 5.12
N ALA A 177 -21.12 -2.23 3.85
CA ALA A 177 -21.35 -1.23 2.79
C ALA A 177 -22.80 -1.24 2.32
#